data_5b400b9c3a30135263402e0db41335c5
#
_entry.id   5b400b9c3a30135263402e0db41335c5
#
_cell.length_a   1.000
_cell.length_b   1.000
_cell.length_c   1.000
_cell.angle_alpha   90.00
_cell.angle_beta   90.00
_cell.angle_gamma   90.00
#
_symmetry.space_group_name_H-M   'P 1'
#
loop_
_entity.id
_entity.type
_entity.pdbx_description
1 polymer ?
#
loop_
_entity_poly.entity_id
_entity_poly.type
_entity_poly.pdbx_seq_one_letter_code
_entity_poly.pdbx_strand_id
1 'polypeptide(L)'
;ACSNDTARLFGSTPWGQLNWYYKRSDVVPFYVGKTPLITGLSGKNQIYYKSSDGACFAPKFDSVEVVINDIPTVTSVTAPSVCAKSLGNMTAKVPFGNVYWYEDSLATDPLFVGSSYDLGLMLSNRTAWYQTENNGCRSERKAVTVIVKPRPAAGFTWNLLWQFKLNCVPISTTGLTFEWDWGDGTKKTGLPGVHQYTQAGTYTVRLIATSNTNGCKDTADISVLVDHTATKNIAKTRLVAYPNPISAGETIHLNGLGNSKVQWVDALGRIVGQGVVKESVVVVPEGLGSGLYYLQILDDMGYSPVTIFVQ
;
A
#
# COMPACT_ATOMS: atom_id res chain seq x y z
N ALA A 1 6.73 -41.97 15.10
CA ALA A 1 5.42 -41.41 15.46
C ALA A 1 5.60 -39.95 15.88
N CYS A 2 4.54 -39.17 15.91
CA CYS A 2 4.54 -37.81 16.39
C CYS A 2 4.08 -37.72 17.86
N SER A 3 4.47 -36.67 18.57
CA SER A 3 4.23 -36.51 20.00
C SER A 3 2.75 -36.55 20.42
N ASN A 4 1.83 -36.24 19.46
CA ASN A 4 0.37 -36.32 19.71
C ASN A 4 -0.26 -37.62 19.19
N ASP A 5 0.51 -38.51 18.56
CA ASP A 5 0.01 -39.73 17.97
C ASP A 5 0.12 -40.90 18.97
N THR A 6 -0.67 -41.91 18.69
CA THR A 6 -0.53 -43.21 19.31
C THR A 6 0.41 -44.08 18.47
N ALA A 7 1.59 -44.41 18.99
CA ALA A 7 2.50 -45.33 18.32
C ALA A 7 1.93 -46.77 18.41
N ARG A 8 1.78 -47.42 17.28
CA ARG A 8 1.39 -48.82 17.21
C ARG A 8 2.59 -49.66 16.83
N LEU A 9 2.95 -50.62 17.70
CA LEU A 9 3.97 -51.60 17.39
C LEU A 9 3.31 -52.90 16.87
N PHE A 10 4.07 -53.67 16.12
CA PHE A 10 3.64 -54.98 15.62
C PHE A 10 4.73 -55.99 15.97
N GLY A 11 4.34 -57.04 16.58
CA GLY A 11 5.23 -58.15 16.91
C GLY A 11 4.64 -59.50 16.53
N SER A 12 5.53 -60.44 16.23
CA SER A 12 5.16 -61.85 16.01
C SER A 12 6.05 -62.75 16.86
N THR A 13 5.51 -63.86 17.27
CA THR A 13 6.24 -64.89 17.97
C THR A 13 5.84 -66.26 17.40
N PRO A 14 6.77 -67.22 17.25
CA PRO A 14 6.45 -68.57 16.76
C PRO A 14 5.66 -69.34 17.75
N TRP A 15 5.60 -68.99 19.02
CA TRP A 15 4.86 -69.63 20.08
C TRP A 15 4.40 -68.67 21.15
N GLY A 16 3.24 -68.90 21.77
CA GLY A 16 2.70 -68.17 22.90
C GLY A 16 2.30 -66.71 22.55
N GLN A 17 2.44 -65.80 23.50
CA GLN A 17 2.07 -64.44 23.45
C GLN A 17 3.29 -63.55 23.64
N LEU A 18 3.27 -62.28 23.10
CA LEU A 18 4.25 -61.28 23.36
C LEU A 18 3.85 -60.44 24.59
N ASN A 19 4.78 -60.25 25.50
CA ASN A 19 4.66 -59.41 26.68
C ASN A 19 5.57 -58.20 26.48
N TRP A 20 5.04 -57.00 26.59
CA TRP A 20 5.73 -55.73 26.29
C TRP A 20 5.97 -54.93 27.57
N TYR A 21 7.17 -54.33 27.69
CA TYR A 21 7.65 -53.69 28.90
C TYR A 21 8.29 -52.35 28.51
N TYR A 22 8.11 -51.34 29.37
CA TYR A 22 8.80 -50.05 29.19
C TYR A 22 10.26 -50.13 29.59
N LYS A 23 10.56 -50.93 30.60
CA LYS A 23 11.95 -51.15 31.07
C LYS A 23 12.24 -52.66 31.18
N ARG A 24 13.50 -53.04 30.97
CA ARG A 24 13.95 -54.42 31.13
C ARG A 24 13.79 -54.95 32.56
N SER A 25 13.73 -54.02 33.56
CA SER A 25 13.53 -54.37 34.98
C SER A 25 12.05 -54.58 35.36
N ASP A 26 11.11 -54.23 34.47
CA ASP A 26 9.69 -54.33 34.80
C ASP A 26 9.29 -55.82 34.93
N VAL A 27 8.57 -56.10 35.99
CA VAL A 27 8.09 -57.47 36.27
C VAL A 27 6.72 -57.72 35.58
N VAL A 28 5.89 -56.65 35.49
CA VAL A 28 4.56 -56.71 34.89
C VAL A 28 4.59 -56.05 33.51
N PRO A 29 4.14 -56.75 32.44
CA PRO A 29 4.05 -56.16 31.14
C PRO A 29 2.97 -55.08 31.12
N PHE A 30 3.19 -53.98 30.39
CA PHE A 30 2.15 -53.00 30.16
C PHE A 30 1.13 -53.45 29.11
N TYR A 31 1.51 -54.44 28.30
CA TYR A 31 0.63 -55.01 27.28
C TYR A 31 1.01 -56.47 26.98
N VAL A 32 -0.01 -57.27 26.75
CA VAL A 32 0.14 -58.67 26.30
C VAL A 32 -0.59 -58.85 24.98
N GLY A 33 0.11 -59.25 23.94
CA GLY A 33 -0.44 -59.44 22.61
C GLY A 33 0.48 -58.88 21.50
N LYS A 34 -0.02 -58.91 20.25
CA LYS A 34 0.78 -58.62 19.06
C LYS A 34 0.90 -57.13 18.71
N THR A 35 -0.01 -56.29 19.20
CA THR A 35 -0.16 -54.91 18.71
C THR A 35 -0.37 -53.91 19.85
N PRO A 36 0.69 -53.61 20.66
CA PRO A 36 0.57 -52.62 21.70
C PRO A 36 0.40 -51.21 21.12
N LEU A 37 -0.42 -50.42 21.80
CA LEU A 37 -0.55 -48.98 21.56
C LEU A 37 0.22 -48.24 22.65
N ILE A 38 1.07 -47.30 22.23
CA ILE A 38 1.93 -46.55 23.14
C ILE A 38 1.59 -45.07 23.00
N THR A 39 1.31 -44.42 24.12
CA THR A 39 1.03 -42.99 24.22
C THR A 39 1.91 -42.36 25.30
N GLY A 40 2.08 -41.03 25.26
CA GLY A 40 2.75 -40.29 26.31
C GLY A 40 4.29 -40.41 26.35
N LEU A 41 4.89 -40.97 25.30
CA LEU A 41 6.35 -40.98 25.14
C LEU A 41 6.82 -39.74 24.41
N SER A 42 8.10 -39.39 24.63
CA SER A 42 8.80 -38.32 23.90
C SER A 42 10.24 -38.76 23.56
N GLY A 43 10.76 -38.28 22.46
CA GLY A 43 12.13 -38.58 22.04
C GLY A 43 12.35 -40.04 21.68
N LYS A 44 13.55 -40.57 21.97
CA LYS A 44 13.92 -41.94 21.71
C LYS A 44 13.65 -42.81 22.91
N ASN A 45 12.91 -43.89 22.70
CA ASN A 45 12.49 -44.85 23.74
C ASN A 45 12.83 -46.28 23.32
N GLN A 46 13.35 -47.05 24.22
CA GLN A 46 13.61 -48.47 24.02
C GLN A 46 12.47 -49.25 24.67
N ILE A 47 11.70 -49.96 23.88
CA ILE A 47 10.60 -50.82 24.35
C ILE A 47 11.10 -52.27 24.30
N TYR A 48 10.88 -53.01 25.38
CA TYR A 48 11.34 -54.37 25.54
C TYR A 48 10.17 -55.34 25.39
N TYR A 49 10.46 -56.53 24.87
CA TYR A 49 9.45 -57.58 24.78
C TYR A 49 10.07 -58.97 24.94
N LYS A 50 9.24 -59.92 25.35
CA LYS A 50 9.58 -61.35 25.40
C LYS A 50 8.32 -62.15 25.17
N SER A 51 8.48 -63.36 24.63
CA SER A 51 7.38 -64.33 24.48
C SER A 51 7.11 -65.12 25.73
N SER A 52 5.83 -65.53 25.93
CA SER A 52 5.44 -66.49 26.97
C SER A 52 4.28 -67.35 26.51
N ASP A 53 4.17 -68.56 27.07
CA ASP A 53 3.03 -69.44 26.94
C ASP A 53 2.06 -69.34 28.13
N GLY A 54 2.23 -68.35 28.98
CA GLY A 54 1.46 -68.12 30.20
C GLY A 54 2.17 -68.63 31.46
N ALA A 55 2.94 -69.71 31.38
CA ALA A 55 3.71 -70.26 32.49
C ALA A 55 5.22 -70.00 32.35
N CYS A 56 5.75 -70.13 31.16
CA CYS A 56 7.18 -69.94 30.86
C CYS A 56 7.43 -68.71 30.00
N PHE A 57 8.46 -67.95 30.35
CA PHE A 57 8.93 -66.79 29.59
C PHE A 57 10.22 -67.14 28.83
N ALA A 58 10.36 -66.51 27.66
CA ALA A 58 11.66 -66.53 26.96
C ALA A 58 12.77 -65.99 27.88
N PRO A 59 13.98 -66.61 27.86
CA PRO A 59 15.04 -66.26 28.80
C PRO A 59 15.64 -64.87 28.57
N LYS A 60 15.46 -64.29 27.39
CA LYS A 60 15.98 -63.00 27.02
C LYS A 60 14.90 -62.04 26.58
N PHE A 61 15.11 -60.74 26.82
CA PHE A 61 14.35 -59.66 26.23
C PHE A 61 14.94 -59.32 24.89
N ASP A 62 14.09 -59.12 23.92
CA ASP A 62 14.37 -58.35 22.73
C ASP A 62 13.86 -56.90 22.90
N SER A 63 14.23 -56.04 22.01
CA SER A 63 13.85 -54.63 22.11
C SER A 63 13.65 -53.97 20.75
N VAL A 64 12.86 -52.94 20.73
CA VAL A 64 12.64 -52.06 19.58
C VAL A 64 12.78 -50.60 19.99
N GLU A 65 13.48 -49.80 19.21
CA GLU A 65 13.56 -48.36 19.39
C GLU A 65 12.31 -47.70 18.80
N VAL A 66 11.63 -46.92 19.62
CA VAL A 66 10.51 -46.07 19.22
C VAL A 66 10.94 -44.61 19.28
N VAL A 67 10.96 -43.97 18.14
CA VAL A 67 11.28 -42.54 18.05
C VAL A 67 9.98 -41.76 17.95
N ILE A 68 9.76 -40.88 18.93
CA ILE A 68 8.64 -39.91 18.93
C ILE A 68 9.21 -38.54 18.58
N ASN A 69 8.81 -38.03 17.46
CA ASN A 69 9.23 -36.71 17.01
C ASN A 69 8.26 -35.63 17.54
N ASP A 70 8.83 -34.60 18.13
CA ASP A 70 8.03 -33.48 18.61
C ASP A 70 7.54 -32.61 17.46
N ILE A 71 6.31 -32.15 17.57
CA ILE A 71 5.73 -31.16 16.66
C ILE A 71 6.26 -29.79 17.09
N PRO A 72 6.92 -29.03 16.20
CA PRO A 72 7.47 -27.74 16.56
C PRO A 72 6.37 -26.75 16.95
N THR A 73 6.49 -26.11 18.10
CA THR A 73 5.59 -25.04 18.53
C THR A 73 6.14 -23.69 18.10
N VAL A 74 5.26 -22.85 17.54
CA VAL A 74 5.63 -21.50 17.13
C VAL A 74 5.83 -20.62 18.36
N THR A 75 7.00 -20.00 18.48
CA THR A 75 7.33 -19.08 19.59
C THR A 75 6.89 -17.65 19.33
N SER A 76 6.86 -17.24 18.07
CA SER A 76 6.33 -15.93 17.67
C SER A 76 5.86 -15.94 16.23
N VAL A 77 4.79 -15.20 15.96
CA VAL A 77 4.30 -14.89 14.60
C VAL A 77 4.17 -13.38 14.47
N THR A 78 4.66 -12.83 13.37
CA THR A 78 4.49 -11.41 13.06
C THR A 78 3.99 -11.20 11.64
N ALA A 79 3.07 -10.27 11.49
CA ALA A 79 2.57 -9.79 10.22
C ALA A 79 2.30 -8.28 10.37
N PRO A 80 3.34 -7.45 10.32
CA PRO A 80 3.20 -6.02 10.54
C PRO A 80 2.32 -5.41 9.46
N SER A 81 1.43 -4.51 9.86
CA SER A 81 0.64 -3.76 8.88
C SER A 81 1.54 -2.81 8.09
N VAL A 82 1.31 -2.71 6.78
CA VAL A 82 2.11 -1.91 5.86
C VAL A 82 1.24 -0.90 5.12
N CYS A 83 1.84 0.14 4.59
CA CYS A 83 1.16 1.05 3.67
C CYS A 83 1.02 0.40 2.28
N ALA A 84 -0.05 0.72 1.56
CA ALA A 84 -0.20 0.31 0.17
C ALA A 84 1.05 0.69 -0.65
N LYS A 85 1.43 -0.16 -1.60
CA LYS A 85 2.67 -0.03 -2.40
C LYS A 85 3.96 -0.06 -1.54
N SER A 86 3.94 -0.73 -0.39
CA SER A 86 5.15 -1.06 0.39
C SER A 86 5.38 -2.57 0.37
N LEU A 87 6.60 -2.99 0.66
CA LEU A 87 6.93 -4.40 0.80
C LEU A 87 6.29 -4.95 2.09
N GLY A 88 5.73 -6.14 2.00
CA GLY A 88 5.16 -6.86 3.12
C GLY A 88 5.91 -8.16 3.38
N ASN A 89 5.94 -8.58 4.63
CA ASN A 89 6.47 -9.88 5.00
C ASN A 89 5.67 -10.47 6.17
N MET A 90 5.77 -11.78 6.32
CA MET A 90 5.27 -12.54 7.46
C MET A 90 6.43 -13.33 8.04
N THR A 91 6.49 -13.44 9.36
CA THR A 91 7.48 -14.28 10.02
C THR A 91 6.82 -15.22 11.02
N ALA A 92 7.36 -16.43 11.14
CA ALA A 92 7.02 -17.37 12.19
C ALA A 92 8.31 -18.05 12.69
N LYS A 93 8.56 -17.97 13.99
CA LYS A 93 9.78 -18.52 14.60
C LYS A 93 9.45 -19.82 15.33
N VAL A 94 10.27 -20.83 15.11
CA VAL A 94 10.22 -22.13 15.79
C VAL A 94 11.59 -22.44 16.38
N PRO A 95 11.67 -23.18 17.50
CA PRO A 95 12.95 -23.57 18.09
C PRO A 95 13.69 -24.63 17.29
N PHE A 96 12.97 -25.45 16.52
CA PHE A 96 13.49 -26.50 15.64
C PHE A 96 12.48 -26.80 14.52
N GLY A 97 12.90 -27.57 13.49
CA GLY A 97 12.08 -27.92 12.35
C GLY A 97 11.90 -26.77 11.36
N ASN A 98 10.91 -26.88 10.51
CA ASN A 98 10.65 -25.94 9.42
C ASN A 98 9.26 -25.30 9.55
N VAL A 99 9.11 -24.11 8.95
CA VAL A 99 7.83 -23.43 8.76
C VAL A 99 7.47 -23.49 7.29
N TYR A 100 6.27 -23.93 6.99
CA TYR A 100 5.68 -24.00 5.66
C TYR A 100 4.55 -22.98 5.55
N TRP A 101 4.53 -22.22 4.47
CA TRP A 101 3.51 -21.21 4.20
C TRP A 101 2.62 -21.64 3.05
N TYR A 102 1.31 -21.50 3.21
CA TYR A 102 0.29 -21.93 2.23
C TYR A 102 -0.65 -20.78 1.90
N GLU A 103 -1.29 -20.86 0.74
CA GLU A 103 -2.27 -19.88 0.30
C GLU A 103 -3.56 -19.95 1.14
N ASP A 104 -3.99 -21.15 1.47
CA ASP A 104 -5.19 -21.40 2.27
C ASP A 104 -5.00 -22.62 3.21
N SER A 105 -6.06 -22.95 3.96
CA SER A 105 -6.05 -24.07 4.91
C SER A 105 -6.02 -25.44 4.25
N LEU A 106 -6.36 -25.56 2.97
CA LEU A 106 -6.53 -26.83 2.24
C LEU A 106 -5.46 -27.04 1.16
N ALA A 107 -4.67 -26.03 0.82
CA ALA A 107 -3.64 -26.11 -0.21
C ALA A 107 -2.69 -27.30 0.03
N THR A 108 -2.41 -28.09 -0.99
CA THR A 108 -1.50 -29.26 -0.90
C THR A 108 -0.06 -28.86 -0.86
N ASP A 109 0.31 -27.87 -1.67
CA ASP A 109 1.69 -27.43 -1.86
C ASP A 109 1.96 -26.12 -1.13
N PRO A 110 3.10 -25.99 -0.44
CA PRO A 110 3.48 -24.75 0.21
C PRO A 110 3.93 -23.70 -0.81
N LEU A 111 3.54 -22.46 -0.58
CA LEU A 111 4.07 -21.29 -1.33
C LEU A 111 5.53 -21.03 -1.01
N PHE A 112 5.91 -21.27 0.24
CA PHE A 112 7.26 -21.00 0.74
C PHE A 112 7.59 -21.86 1.95
N VAL A 113 8.88 -22.18 2.13
CA VAL A 113 9.43 -22.87 3.31
C VAL A 113 10.49 -22.02 3.94
N GLY A 114 10.32 -21.65 5.20
CA GLY A 114 11.26 -20.82 5.96
C GLY A 114 10.57 -19.95 6.99
N SER A 115 11.34 -19.33 7.86
CA SER A 115 10.85 -18.52 8.98
C SER A 115 10.34 -17.12 8.57
N SER A 116 10.74 -16.63 7.37
CA SER A 116 10.33 -15.32 6.85
C SER A 116 9.82 -15.47 5.43
N TYR A 117 8.57 -15.13 5.19
CA TYR A 117 7.92 -15.19 3.89
C TYR A 117 7.69 -13.77 3.35
N ASP A 118 8.41 -13.42 2.29
CA ASP A 118 8.28 -12.13 1.60
C ASP A 118 7.10 -12.14 0.64
N LEU A 119 6.22 -11.16 0.83
CA LEU A 119 4.98 -11.02 0.05
C LEU A 119 5.14 -10.09 -1.16
N GLY A 120 6.29 -9.42 -1.27
CA GLY A 120 6.53 -8.40 -2.28
C GLY A 120 5.71 -7.13 -2.06
N LEU A 121 5.35 -6.47 -3.16
CA LEU A 121 4.61 -5.21 -3.15
C LEU A 121 3.14 -5.43 -2.77
N MET A 122 2.71 -4.81 -1.67
CA MET A 122 1.37 -4.98 -1.11
C MET A 122 0.39 -3.93 -1.65
N LEU A 123 -0.68 -4.37 -2.30
CA LEU A 123 -1.76 -3.51 -2.79
C LEU A 123 -3.06 -3.70 -2.00
N SER A 124 -3.26 -4.86 -1.40
CA SER A 124 -4.42 -5.23 -0.58
C SER A 124 -3.97 -6.14 0.56
N ASN A 125 -4.85 -6.35 1.54
CA ASN A 125 -4.61 -7.31 2.62
C ASN A 125 -4.28 -8.68 2.05
N ARG A 126 -3.35 -9.39 2.68
CA ARG A 126 -2.99 -10.74 2.31
C ARG A 126 -2.96 -11.65 3.52
N THR A 127 -3.69 -12.75 3.43
CA THR A 127 -3.68 -13.83 4.41
C THR A 127 -2.84 -14.99 3.87
N ALA A 128 -2.01 -15.57 4.71
CA ALA A 128 -1.36 -16.84 4.44
C ALA A 128 -1.56 -17.76 5.66
N TRP A 129 -1.41 -19.05 5.43
CA TRP A 129 -1.51 -20.05 6.46
C TRP A 129 -0.14 -20.65 6.70
N TYR A 130 0.24 -20.78 7.95
CA TYR A 130 1.50 -21.43 8.31
C TYR A 130 1.29 -22.75 9.03
N GLN A 131 2.21 -23.67 8.84
CA GLN A 131 2.29 -24.98 9.46
C GLN A 131 3.75 -25.27 9.82
N THR A 132 3.99 -25.87 10.95
CA THR A 132 5.34 -26.30 11.34
C THR A 132 5.51 -27.79 11.10
N GLU A 133 6.73 -28.22 10.82
CA GLU A 133 7.03 -29.63 10.59
C GLU A 133 8.42 -29.99 11.13
N ASN A 134 8.52 -31.19 11.72
CA ASN A 134 9.78 -31.83 12.07
C ASN A 134 9.66 -33.34 11.82
N ASN A 135 10.53 -33.88 10.94
CA ASN A 135 10.56 -35.30 10.59
C ASN A 135 9.18 -35.88 10.26
N GLY A 136 8.38 -35.18 9.46
CA GLY A 136 7.03 -35.58 9.05
C GLY A 136 5.92 -35.30 10.08
N CYS A 137 6.27 -34.77 11.26
CA CYS A 137 5.32 -34.38 12.29
C CYS A 137 4.90 -32.92 12.09
N ARG A 138 3.62 -32.71 11.76
CA ARG A 138 3.07 -31.42 11.38
C ARG A 138 2.12 -30.87 12.43
N SER A 139 2.17 -29.56 12.64
CA SER A 139 1.16 -28.83 13.42
C SER A 139 -0.15 -28.66 12.65
N GLU A 140 -1.17 -28.18 13.33
CA GLU A 140 -2.33 -27.60 12.65
C GLU A 140 -1.92 -26.33 11.90
N ARG A 141 -2.64 -26.00 10.82
CA ARG A 141 -2.48 -24.77 10.08
C ARG A 141 -3.15 -23.61 10.79
N LYS A 142 -2.48 -22.47 10.82
CA LYS A 142 -3.01 -21.24 11.40
C LYS A 142 -2.86 -20.08 10.42
N ALA A 143 -3.90 -19.28 10.33
CA ALA A 143 -3.90 -18.09 9.47
C ALA A 143 -3.19 -16.90 10.11
N VAL A 144 -2.54 -16.09 9.29
CA VAL A 144 -2.00 -14.79 9.66
C VAL A 144 -2.19 -13.82 8.50
N THR A 145 -2.50 -12.56 8.80
CA THR A 145 -2.86 -11.56 7.79
C THR A 145 -2.00 -10.31 7.94
N VAL A 146 -1.39 -9.87 6.85
CA VAL A 146 -0.82 -8.52 6.73
C VAL A 146 -1.93 -7.57 6.31
N ILE A 147 -2.14 -6.54 7.10
CA ILE A 147 -3.11 -5.48 6.83
C ILE A 147 -2.44 -4.37 6.01
N VAL A 148 -3.04 -4.00 4.89
CA VAL A 148 -2.58 -2.90 4.05
C VAL A 148 -3.37 -1.64 4.38
N LYS A 149 -2.65 -0.63 4.86
CA LYS A 149 -3.19 0.69 5.17
C LYS A 149 -3.22 1.55 3.92
N PRO A 150 -4.31 2.28 3.64
CA PRO A 150 -4.37 3.17 2.49
C PRO A 150 -3.37 4.32 2.64
N ARG A 151 -2.74 4.70 1.51
CA ARG A 151 -1.95 5.93 1.43
C ARG A 151 -2.89 7.11 1.19
N PRO A 152 -2.56 8.30 1.68
CA PRO A 152 -3.23 9.50 1.20
C PRO A 152 -2.92 9.71 -0.28
N ALA A 153 -3.76 10.50 -0.97
CA ALA A 153 -3.43 10.99 -2.30
C ALA A 153 -2.68 12.32 -2.14
N ALA A 154 -1.36 12.30 -2.38
CA ALA A 154 -0.60 13.54 -2.45
C ALA A 154 -0.88 14.24 -3.78
N GLY A 155 -1.07 15.55 -3.71
CA GLY A 155 -1.25 16.39 -4.89
C GLY A 155 -1.46 17.84 -4.48
N PHE A 156 -1.06 18.76 -5.33
CA PHE A 156 -1.27 20.19 -5.11
C PHE A 156 -1.42 20.93 -6.42
N THR A 157 -2.12 22.05 -6.37
CA THR A 157 -2.15 23.06 -7.42
C THR A 157 -1.16 24.16 -7.07
N TRP A 158 -0.72 24.90 -8.08
CA TRP A 158 0.20 26.00 -7.88
C TRP A 158 -0.07 27.14 -8.84
N ASN A 159 0.33 28.35 -8.43
CA ASN A 159 0.38 29.52 -9.29
C ASN A 159 1.56 30.40 -8.90
N LEU A 160 2.22 30.99 -9.91
CA LEU A 160 3.22 32.00 -9.70
C LEU A 160 2.55 33.33 -9.38
N LEU A 161 3.03 33.98 -8.33
CA LEU A 161 2.77 35.35 -8.00
C LEU A 161 3.95 36.21 -8.50
N TRP A 162 3.80 37.52 -8.46
CA TRP A 162 4.87 38.42 -8.81
C TRP A 162 6.10 38.29 -7.89
N GLN A 163 7.29 38.74 -8.35
CA GLN A 163 8.55 38.70 -7.59
C GLN A 163 8.99 37.33 -7.12
N PHE A 164 8.98 36.29 -7.99
CA PHE A 164 9.42 34.94 -7.69
C PHE A 164 8.67 34.24 -6.53
N LYS A 165 7.43 34.63 -6.25
CA LYS A 165 6.60 33.98 -5.26
C LYS A 165 5.79 32.87 -5.89
N LEU A 166 5.86 31.69 -5.30
CA LEU A 166 5.04 30.54 -5.66
C LEU A 166 4.02 30.27 -4.57
N ASN A 167 2.75 30.22 -4.95
CA ASN A 167 1.68 29.77 -4.08
C ASN A 167 1.30 28.34 -4.43
N CYS A 168 1.29 27.45 -3.43
CA CYS A 168 0.88 26.06 -3.58
C CYS A 168 -0.28 25.75 -2.65
N VAL A 169 -1.25 24.97 -3.14
CA VAL A 169 -2.43 24.56 -2.38
C VAL A 169 -2.63 23.05 -2.52
N PRO A 170 -2.63 22.26 -1.43
CA PRO A 170 -2.92 20.83 -1.51
C PRO A 170 -4.33 20.57 -2.04
N ILE A 171 -4.50 19.51 -2.83
CA ILE A 171 -5.80 19.11 -3.37
C ILE A 171 -6.75 18.64 -2.26
N SER A 172 -6.23 18.01 -1.20
CA SER A 172 -6.99 17.56 -0.04
C SER A 172 -6.21 17.87 1.23
N THR A 173 -6.91 18.30 2.29
CA THR A 173 -6.28 18.66 3.59
C THR A 173 -6.83 17.86 4.75
N THR A 174 -7.98 17.20 4.58
CA THR A 174 -8.69 16.53 5.67
C THR A 174 -7.91 15.32 6.20
N GLY A 175 -7.55 15.36 7.48
CA GLY A 175 -6.85 14.27 8.16
C GLY A 175 -5.40 14.07 7.71
N LEU A 176 -4.77 15.10 7.12
CA LEU A 176 -3.41 15.06 6.61
C LEU A 176 -2.52 16.11 7.26
N THR A 177 -1.24 15.78 7.37
CA THR A 177 -0.15 16.71 7.63
C THR A 177 0.78 16.77 6.42
N PHE A 178 1.48 17.88 6.26
CA PHE A 178 2.26 18.18 5.06
C PHE A 178 3.69 18.56 5.40
N GLU A 179 4.61 18.10 4.55
CA GLU A 179 5.99 18.56 4.47
C GLU A 179 6.27 19.02 3.04
N TRP A 180 6.80 20.21 2.87
CA TRP A 180 7.15 20.81 1.60
C TRP A 180 8.66 20.90 1.46
N ASP A 181 9.18 20.51 0.30
CA ASP A 181 10.52 20.80 -0.15
C ASP A 181 10.41 21.67 -1.41
N TRP A 182 10.92 22.88 -1.36
CA TRP A 182 10.73 23.86 -2.42
C TRP A 182 11.73 23.73 -3.57
N GLY A 183 12.71 22.81 -3.45
CA GLY A 183 13.71 22.56 -4.48
C GLY A 183 14.86 23.58 -4.52
N ASP A 184 14.85 24.57 -3.63
CA ASP A 184 15.92 25.56 -3.44
C ASP A 184 16.74 25.31 -2.16
N GLY A 185 16.56 24.14 -1.52
CA GLY A 185 17.16 23.75 -0.25
C GLY A 185 16.33 24.15 0.97
N THR A 186 15.22 24.87 0.81
CA THR A 186 14.33 25.22 1.92
C THR A 186 13.17 24.24 2.04
N LYS A 187 12.70 24.02 3.30
CA LYS A 187 11.59 23.12 3.63
C LYS A 187 10.61 23.80 4.58
N LYS A 188 9.36 23.35 4.53
CA LYS A 188 8.29 23.87 5.42
C LYS A 188 7.33 22.75 5.80
N THR A 189 6.82 22.79 7.02
CA THR A 189 5.75 21.89 7.50
C THR A 189 4.42 22.63 7.62
N GLY A 190 3.34 21.89 7.58
CA GLY A 190 1.98 22.41 7.70
C GLY A 190 1.37 22.82 6.36
N LEU A 191 0.24 23.55 6.45
CA LEU A 191 -0.39 24.10 5.25
C LEU A 191 0.56 25.11 4.60
N PRO A 192 0.70 25.05 3.28
CA PRO A 192 1.58 25.95 2.58
C PRO A 192 1.01 27.36 2.61
N GLY A 193 1.76 28.23 2.20
CA GLY A 193 1.42 29.55 1.81
C GLY A 193 2.26 29.85 0.60
N VAL A 194 2.67 31.09 0.54
CA VAL A 194 3.57 31.56 -0.50
C VAL A 194 5.01 31.22 -0.11
N HIS A 195 5.77 30.64 -1.05
CA HIS A 195 7.23 30.52 -0.97
C HIS A 195 7.91 31.56 -1.84
N GLN A 196 8.98 32.17 -1.35
CA GLN A 196 9.75 33.21 -2.05
C GLN A 196 11.07 32.62 -2.50
N TYR A 197 11.28 32.50 -3.80
CA TYR A 197 12.59 32.19 -4.37
C TYR A 197 13.46 33.47 -4.47
N THR A 198 14.77 33.29 -4.42
CA THR A 198 15.74 34.40 -4.51
C THR A 198 16.23 34.66 -5.94
N GLN A 199 16.10 33.67 -6.82
CA GLN A 199 16.58 33.69 -8.20
C GLN A 199 15.59 33.03 -9.15
N ALA A 200 15.67 33.39 -10.43
CA ALA A 200 14.99 32.68 -11.50
C ALA A 200 15.60 31.28 -11.65
N GLY A 201 14.78 30.30 -11.95
CA GLY A 201 15.23 28.92 -12.13
C GLY A 201 14.08 27.92 -12.27
N THR A 202 14.41 26.70 -12.61
CA THR A 202 13.47 25.57 -12.56
C THR A 202 13.65 24.83 -11.24
N TYR A 203 12.59 24.79 -10.44
CA TYR A 203 12.59 24.16 -9.12
C TYR A 203 11.64 22.97 -9.11
N THR A 204 12.07 21.87 -8.51
CA THR A 204 11.17 20.72 -8.26
C THR A 204 10.57 20.88 -6.87
N VAL A 205 9.30 21.26 -6.83
CA VAL A 205 8.54 21.36 -5.58
C VAL A 205 8.00 19.98 -5.23
N ARG A 206 8.32 19.52 -4.04
CA ARG A 206 7.86 18.23 -3.49
C ARG A 206 6.92 18.45 -2.32
N LEU A 207 5.76 17.81 -2.40
CA LEU A 207 4.82 17.67 -1.30
C LEU A 207 4.86 16.24 -0.76
N ILE A 208 5.03 16.08 0.54
CA ILE A 208 4.82 14.83 1.26
C ILE A 208 3.57 14.99 2.11
N ALA A 209 2.53 14.23 1.80
CA ALA A 209 1.30 14.15 2.59
C ALA A 209 1.35 12.92 3.51
N THR A 210 1.09 13.10 4.79
CA THR A 210 1.06 12.05 5.80
C THR A 210 -0.34 11.93 6.39
N SER A 211 -0.91 10.73 6.37
CA SER A 211 -2.21 10.45 6.99
C SER A 211 -2.11 10.44 8.52
N ASN A 212 -2.92 11.25 9.18
CA ASN A 212 -2.97 11.34 10.65
C ASN A 212 -3.57 10.08 11.30
N THR A 213 -4.33 9.28 10.54
CA THR A 213 -5.01 8.09 11.07
C THR A 213 -4.14 6.85 11.07
N ASN A 214 -3.22 6.72 10.10
CA ASN A 214 -2.47 5.49 9.92
C ASN A 214 -0.97 5.69 9.68
N GLY A 215 -0.50 6.94 9.56
CA GLY A 215 0.90 7.30 9.38
C GLY A 215 1.47 7.04 7.97
N CYS A 216 0.65 6.58 7.02
CA CYS A 216 1.11 6.36 5.65
C CYS A 216 1.36 7.68 4.93
N LYS A 217 2.42 7.68 4.10
CA LYS A 217 2.85 8.85 3.34
C LYS A 217 2.66 8.63 1.85
N ASP A 218 2.40 9.71 1.15
CA ASP A 218 2.47 9.80 -0.31
C ASP A 218 3.20 11.07 -0.73
N THR A 219 3.72 11.10 -1.96
CA THR A 219 4.57 12.19 -2.44
C THR A 219 4.12 12.64 -3.83
N ALA A 220 4.07 13.95 -4.04
CA ALA A 220 3.85 14.55 -5.35
C ALA A 220 4.99 15.54 -5.66
N ASP A 221 5.55 15.43 -6.85
CA ASP A 221 6.61 16.30 -7.36
C ASP A 221 6.10 17.07 -8.58
N ILE A 222 6.32 18.38 -8.62
CA ILE A 222 6.01 19.22 -9.77
C ILE A 222 7.22 20.12 -10.06
N SER A 223 7.63 20.15 -11.33
CA SER A 223 8.67 21.05 -11.80
C SER A 223 8.03 22.41 -12.16
N VAL A 224 8.52 23.48 -11.58
CA VAL A 224 8.02 24.85 -11.76
C VAL A 224 9.13 25.73 -12.29
N LEU A 225 8.89 26.40 -13.42
CA LEU A 225 9.77 27.47 -13.90
C LEU A 225 9.40 28.76 -13.17
N VAL A 226 10.34 29.28 -12.39
CA VAL A 226 10.26 30.60 -11.73
C VAL A 226 11.14 31.55 -12.49
N ASP A 227 10.56 32.57 -13.14
CA ASP A 227 11.30 33.57 -13.87
C ASP A 227 10.79 35.00 -13.58
N HIS A 228 11.55 36.01 -14.03
CA HIS A 228 11.19 37.42 -13.87
C HIS A 228 9.98 37.84 -14.71
N THR A 229 9.75 37.12 -15.81
CA THR A 229 8.70 37.40 -16.77
C THR A 229 7.42 36.64 -16.47
N ALA A 230 7.30 36.02 -15.27
CA ALA A 230 6.05 35.40 -14.86
C ALA A 230 4.94 36.48 -14.84
N THR A 231 4.52 36.87 -16.01
CA THR A 231 3.16 37.27 -16.25
C THR A 231 2.31 36.11 -15.72
N LYS A 232 1.70 36.38 -14.60
CA LYS A 232 0.60 35.62 -13.97
C LYS A 232 0.11 34.44 -14.82
N ASN A 233 0.69 33.21 -14.63
CA ASN A 233 0.06 32.00 -15.09
C ASN A 233 -1.08 31.67 -14.12
N ILE A 234 -2.10 32.51 -14.13
CA ILE A 234 -3.39 32.17 -13.56
C ILE A 234 -3.91 31.05 -14.43
N ALA A 235 -4.41 29.98 -13.80
CA ALA A 235 -5.26 29.04 -14.48
C ALA A 235 -6.29 29.89 -15.24
N LYS A 236 -6.09 30.00 -16.58
CA LYS A 236 -6.83 30.95 -17.38
C LYS A 236 -8.29 30.52 -17.32
N THR A 237 -9.07 31.18 -16.48
CA THR A 237 -10.53 31.01 -16.50
C THR A 237 -10.97 31.33 -17.92
N ARG A 238 -11.40 30.31 -18.64
CA ARG A 238 -11.85 30.46 -20.01
C ARG A 238 -13.18 31.21 -19.97
N LEU A 239 -13.10 32.50 -20.22
CA LEU A 239 -14.31 33.31 -20.38
C LEU A 239 -15.05 32.86 -21.63
N VAL A 240 -16.35 32.74 -21.51
CA VAL A 240 -17.23 32.49 -22.64
C VAL A 240 -17.97 33.79 -22.94
N ALA A 241 -17.86 34.24 -24.18
CA ALA A 241 -18.59 35.40 -24.68
C ALA A 241 -19.81 34.97 -25.51
N TYR A 242 -20.96 35.57 -25.27
CA TYR A 242 -22.17 35.32 -26.04
C TYR A 242 -23.03 36.58 -26.15
N PRO A 243 -23.76 36.79 -27.26
CA PRO A 243 -23.68 36.02 -28.49
C PRO A 243 -22.29 36.17 -29.17
N ASN A 244 -21.89 35.18 -29.93
CA ASN A 244 -20.70 35.22 -30.77
C ASN A 244 -20.92 34.22 -31.92
N PRO A 245 -21.08 34.67 -33.18
CA PRO A 245 -20.84 36.01 -33.71
C PRO A 245 -21.81 37.11 -33.23
N ILE A 246 -21.39 38.40 -33.41
CA ILE A 246 -22.11 39.57 -32.97
C ILE A 246 -21.86 40.74 -33.92
N SER A 247 -22.79 41.73 -33.97
CA SER A 247 -22.63 42.97 -34.75
C SER A 247 -21.94 44.07 -33.95
N ALA A 248 -21.27 44.99 -34.65
CA ALA A 248 -20.73 46.21 -34.02
C ALA A 248 -21.85 47.04 -33.36
N GLY A 249 -21.57 47.58 -32.19
CA GLY A 249 -22.52 48.34 -31.37
C GLY A 249 -23.42 47.49 -30.45
N GLU A 250 -23.45 46.16 -30.63
CA GLU A 250 -24.21 45.28 -29.76
C GLU A 250 -23.45 44.90 -28.47
N THR A 251 -24.12 44.23 -27.56
CA THR A 251 -23.57 43.87 -26.24
C THR A 251 -23.24 42.39 -26.14
N ILE A 252 -22.04 42.12 -25.63
CA ILE A 252 -21.57 40.76 -25.31
C ILE A 252 -21.63 40.52 -23.80
N HIS A 253 -22.15 39.34 -23.44
CA HIS A 253 -22.05 38.80 -22.06
C HIS A 253 -20.77 37.97 -21.87
N LEU A 254 -20.07 38.20 -20.75
CA LEU A 254 -18.84 37.51 -20.36
C LEU A 254 -19.06 36.78 -19.05
N ASN A 255 -19.28 35.47 -19.08
CA ASN A 255 -19.54 34.67 -17.87
C ASN A 255 -18.40 34.79 -16.85
N GLY A 256 -18.76 35.20 -15.62
CA GLY A 256 -17.84 35.22 -14.48
C GLY A 256 -16.88 36.40 -14.43
N LEU A 257 -17.03 37.40 -15.30
CA LEU A 257 -16.24 38.62 -15.26
C LEU A 257 -17.04 39.77 -14.62
N GLY A 258 -16.50 40.30 -13.53
CA GLY A 258 -17.03 41.54 -12.90
C GLY A 258 -16.63 42.80 -13.65
N ASN A 259 -16.67 43.96 -12.98
CA ASN A 259 -16.27 45.21 -13.55
C ASN A 259 -14.75 45.23 -13.87
N SER A 260 -14.40 45.25 -15.16
CA SER A 260 -13.02 45.15 -15.64
C SER A 260 -12.81 46.05 -16.85
N LYS A 261 -11.59 46.63 -16.98
CA LYS A 261 -11.21 47.32 -18.20
C LYS A 261 -10.83 46.32 -19.28
N VAL A 262 -11.21 46.56 -20.50
CA VAL A 262 -10.92 45.72 -21.65
C VAL A 262 -10.42 46.51 -22.84
N GLN A 263 -9.68 45.85 -23.72
CA GLN A 263 -9.34 46.36 -25.03
C GLN A 263 -9.65 45.36 -26.13
N TRP A 264 -10.02 45.89 -27.26
CA TRP A 264 -10.28 45.16 -28.47
C TRP A 264 -9.06 45.17 -29.36
N VAL A 265 -8.62 44.04 -29.82
CA VAL A 265 -7.42 43.86 -30.62
C VAL A 265 -7.77 43.12 -31.89
N ASP A 266 -7.32 43.63 -33.04
CA ASP A 266 -7.52 42.96 -34.32
C ASP A 266 -6.58 41.75 -34.51
N ALA A 267 -6.75 41.01 -35.60
CA ALA A 267 -5.94 39.85 -35.94
C ALA A 267 -4.44 40.13 -36.13
N LEU A 268 -4.08 41.42 -36.32
CA LEU A 268 -2.69 41.90 -36.48
C LEU A 268 -2.09 42.38 -35.13
N GLY A 269 -2.83 42.29 -34.04
CA GLY A 269 -2.40 42.71 -32.70
C GLY A 269 -2.56 44.23 -32.43
N ARG A 270 -3.26 44.99 -33.32
CA ARG A 270 -3.48 46.42 -33.12
C ARG A 270 -4.70 46.65 -32.23
N ILE A 271 -4.62 47.57 -31.28
CA ILE A 271 -5.74 48.00 -30.45
C ILE A 271 -6.71 48.82 -31.31
N VAL A 272 -7.94 48.37 -31.42
CA VAL A 272 -9.00 48.97 -32.24
C VAL A 272 -10.16 49.54 -31.41
N GLY A 273 -10.12 49.32 -30.09
CA GLY A 273 -11.10 49.88 -29.16
C GLY A 273 -10.75 49.59 -27.70
N GLN A 274 -11.40 50.32 -26.80
CA GLN A 274 -11.30 50.10 -25.35
C GLN A 274 -12.70 50.21 -24.74
N GLY A 275 -12.92 49.54 -23.64
CA GLY A 275 -14.19 49.51 -22.96
C GLY A 275 -14.09 49.09 -21.49
N VAL A 276 -15.21 49.06 -20.83
CA VAL A 276 -15.38 48.59 -19.47
C VAL A 276 -16.48 47.56 -19.44
N VAL A 277 -16.18 46.39 -18.91
CA VAL A 277 -17.22 45.40 -18.57
C VAL A 277 -17.94 45.92 -17.33
N LYS A 278 -19.27 45.93 -17.37
CA LYS A 278 -20.14 46.21 -16.22
C LYS A 278 -21.14 45.10 -16.09
N GLU A 279 -21.29 44.51 -14.91
CA GLU A 279 -22.21 43.44 -14.63
C GLU A 279 -22.12 42.29 -15.67
N SER A 280 -20.92 41.90 -16.02
CA SER A 280 -20.62 40.86 -17.03
C SER A 280 -20.98 41.24 -18.48
N VAL A 281 -21.22 42.50 -18.81
CA VAL A 281 -21.57 42.98 -20.15
C VAL A 281 -20.58 43.99 -20.65
N VAL A 282 -20.26 43.92 -21.94
CA VAL A 282 -19.44 44.92 -22.65
C VAL A 282 -20.03 45.21 -24.03
N VAL A 283 -19.98 46.47 -24.48
CA VAL A 283 -20.40 46.88 -25.80
C VAL A 283 -19.27 46.65 -26.82
N VAL A 284 -19.61 46.07 -27.95
CA VAL A 284 -18.70 45.97 -29.12
C VAL A 284 -18.52 47.39 -29.70
N PRO A 285 -17.28 47.88 -29.92
CA PRO A 285 -17.11 49.21 -30.48
C PRO A 285 -17.84 49.42 -31.80
N GLU A 286 -18.49 50.56 -31.93
CA GLU A 286 -19.12 50.95 -33.20
C GLU A 286 -18.00 51.17 -34.25
N GLY A 287 -18.22 50.72 -35.49
CA GLY A 287 -17.29 50.87 -36.59
C GLY A 287 -16.25 49.77 -36.75
N LEU A 288 -16.32 48.70 -35.95
CA LEU A 288 -15.59 47.48 -36.27
C LEU A 288 -16.18 46.83 -37.53
N GLY A 289 -15.33 46.56 -38.50
CA GLY A 289 -15.72 45.75 -39.68
C GLY A 289 -15.87 44.26 -39.35
N SER A 290 -16.51 43.54 -40.25
CA SER A 290 -16.62 42.07 -40.13
C SER A 290 -15.23 41.45 -40.04
N GLY A 291 -14.99 40.62 -39.02
CA GLY A 291 -13.66 40.03 -38.81
C GLY A 291 -13.50 39.38 -37.44
N LEU A 292 -12.29 38.90 -37.23
CA LEU A 292 -11.87 38.28 -35.99
C LEU A 292 -11.18 39.29 -35.09
N TYR A 293 -11.64 39.39 -33.86
CA TYR A 293 -11.11 40.26 -32.82
C TYR A 293 -10.82 39.48 -31.53
N TYR A 294 -9.91 40.01 -30.71
CA TYR A 294 -9.58 39.49 -29.42
C TYR A 294 -9.94 40.52 -28.35
N LEU A 295 -10.80 40.13 -27.42
CA LEU A 295 -11.12 40.92 -26.25
C LEU A 295 -10.13 40.58 -25.14
N GLN A 296 -9.24 41.53 -24.82
CA GLN A 296 -8.25 41.39 -23.75
C GLN A 296 -8.74 42.12 -22.50
N ILE A 297 -8.69 41.45 -21.36
CA ILE A 297 -9.03 41.99 -20.07
C ILE A 297 -7.77 42.61 -19.47
N LEU A 298 -7.85 43.90 -19.03
CA LEU A 298 -6.73 44.68 -18.55
C LEU A 298 -6.60 44.71 -17.02
N ASP A 299 -7.30 43.84 -16.33
CA ASP A 299 -7.13 43.69 -14.89
C ASP A 299 -6.07 42.69 -14.53
N ASP A 300 -5.67 42.69 -13.25
CA ASP A 300 -4.70 41.76 -12.73
C ASP A 300 -5.20 40.32 -12.56
N MET A 301 -6.39 39.94 -13.01
CA MET A 301 -7.01 38.65 -12.81
C MET A 301 -6.58 37.59 -13.83
N GLY A 302 -5.82 37.91 -14.89
CA GLY A 302 -5.16 37.00 -15.85
C GLY A 302 -6.09 36.14 -16.67
N TYR A 303 -7.11 36.70 -17.21
CA TYR A 303 -7.99 36.04 -18.18
C TYR A 303 -7.28 35.81 -19.52
N SER A 304 -7.61 34.71 -20.20
CA SER A 304 -7.23 34.54 -21.62
C SER A 304 -7.99 35.55 -22.47
N PRO A 305 -7.39 36.08 -23.54
CA PRO A 305 -8.14 36.82 -24.55
C PRO A 305 -9.34 35.99 -25.07
N VAL A 306 -10.49 36.59 -25.19
CA VAL A 306 -11.68 35.97 -25.72
C VAL A 306 -11.78 36.28 -27.21
N THR A 307 -11.93 35.24 -28.02
CA THR A 307 -12.10 35.38 -29.48
C THR A 307 -13.52 35.78 -29.81
N ILE A 308 -13.70 36.90 -30.55
CA ILE A 308 -14.99 37.47 -30.95
C ILE A 308 -15.04 37.55 -32.48
N PHE A 309 -16.11 37.07 -33.08
CA PHE A 309 -16.42 37.23 -34.49
C PHE A 309 -17.43 38.37 -34.65
N VAL A 310 -17.02 39.47 -35.31
CA VAL A 310 -17.92 40.58 -35.67
C VAL A 310 -18.41 40.36 -37.10
N GLN A 311 -19.73 40.51 -37.34
CA GLN A 311 -20.41 40.30 -38.63
C GLN A 311 -21.06 41.55 -39.13
#